data_78c8875e45f7389576525005b3a45764
#
_entry.id   78c8875e45f7389576525005b3a45764
#
_cell.length_a   1.000
_cell.length_b   1.000
_cell.length_c   1.000
_cell.angle_alpha   90.00
_cell.angle_beta   90.00
_cell.angle_gamma   90.00
#
_symmetry.space_group_name_H-M   'P 1'
#
loop_
_entity.id
_entity.type
_entity.pdbx_description
1 polymer ?
#
loop_
_entity_poly.entity_id
_entity_poly.type
_entity_poly.pdbx_seq_one_letter_code
_entity_poly.pdbx_strand_id
1 'polypeptide(L)'
;MQATRWAQVWMAFGFLWFLLAIALAPTNKVYQQGLVAFVWLPAILFAWPARHRLLELWRAQRLIYTALLALAVWALITLFWAEAPEPAREAKRLLYILVFLLFFPIFADGQPERVIRLMQWGGVGLALTALIAIVHFYGIANHPWMARLEGLGELSHPILGGYVIGLAAIWMLHWVPRRIGLQAVWAIALALLGVFVVLCQSRGAALALLLSVLVMPLYCRDQRTRVIAAAALVLAMLTFWLLEPLVMARGASYRPEIFMSSLRMIAEHPWGGLGLASDYRVATVGHSFDHAHNLFNHVAILLGLPGLLLWCIVWFAVLREAWRARDTLLGRGVLGMWVFSFLAMQFDAASLTGTPRAEWFISWLPIGLASVLTWAQAKSNGCDKIPRSS
;
A
#
# COMPACT_ATOMS: atom_id res chain seq x y z
N MET A 1 5.79 -29.35 -6.16
CA MET A 1 7.09 -29.03 -6.80
C MET A 1 7.50 -27.66 -6.27
N GLN A 2 8.70 -27.56 -5.68
CA GLN A 2 9.26 -26.25 -5.35
C GLN A 2 9.56 -25.53 -6.68
N ALA A 3 9.28 -24.22 -6.74
CA ALA A 3 9.64 -23.42 -7.89
C ALA A 3 11.16 -23.56 -8.14
N THR A 4 11.56 -23.71 -9.40
CA THR A 4 12.97 -23.80 -9.76
C THR A 4 13.73 -22.57 -9.26
N ARG A 5 15.03 -22.70 -8.97
CA ARG A 5 15.86 -21.58 -8.51
C ARG A 5 15.73 -20.35 -9.44
N TRP A 6 15.65 -20.58 -10.74
CA TRP A 6 15.45 -19.55 -11.75
C TRP A 6 14.11 -18.81 -11.61
N ALA A 7 13.00 -19.54 -11.41
CA ALA A 7 11.69 -18.95 -11.20
C ALA A 7 11.66 -18.06 -9.94
N GLN A 8 12.35 -18.51 -8.88
CA GLN A 8 12.45 -17.74 -7.64
C GLN A 8 13.25 -16.44 -7.81
N VAL A 9 14.38 -16.49 -8.56
CA VAL A 9 15.19 -15.30 -8.87
C VAL A 9 14.40 -14.33 -9.76
N TRP A 10 13.72 -14.84 -10.79
CA TRP A 10 12.88 -14.03 -11.66
C TRP A 10 11.79 -13.30 -10.88
N MET A 11 11.04 -14.02 -10.06
CA MET A 11 9.98 -13.42 -9.23
C MET A 11 10.55 -12.47 -8.17
N ALA A 12 11.71 -12.76 -7.58
CA ALA A 12 12.37 -11.87 -6.64
C ALA A 12 12.75 -10.54 -7.31
N PHE A 13 13.28 -10.58 -8.53
CA PHE A 13 13.53 -9.39 -9.33
C PHE A 13 12.24 -8.64 -9.64
N GLY A 14 11.16 -9.34 -9.99
CA GLY A 14 9.84 -8.76 -10.23
C GLY A 14 9.29 -8.03 -9.01
N PHE A 15 9.46 -8.60 -7.82
CA PHE A 15 9.03 -7.94 -6.60
C PHE A 15 9.85 -6.69 -6.28
N LEU A 16 11.17 -6.73 -6.46
CA LEU A 16 12.03 -5.54 -6.34
C LEU A 16 11.70 -4.51 -7.42
N TRP A 17 11.38 -4.93 -8.65
CA TRP A 17 10.90 -4.03 -9.70
C TRP A 17 9.63 -3.31 -9.26
N PHE A 18 8.63 -4.02 -8.73
CA PHE A 18 7.43 -3.38 -8.19
C PHE A 18 7.76 -2.34 -7.13
N LEU A 19 8.66 -2.66 -6.19
CA LEU A 19 8.98 -1.78 -5.06
C LEU A 19 9.84 -0.56 -5.45
N LEU A 20 10.79 -0.70 -6.38
CA LEU A 20 11.81 0.31 -6.64
C LEU A 20 11.64 1.03 -7.98
N ALA A 21 11.18 0.34 -9.02
CA ALA A 21 11.04 0.96 -10.33
C ALA A 21 9.93 2.02 -10.37
N ILE A 22 9.05 2.07 -9.38
CA ILE A 22 8.09 3.17 -9.21
C ILE A 22 8.79 4.54 -9.10
N ALA A 23 9.99 4.58 -8.53
CA ALA A 23 10.82 5.78 -8.40
C ALA A 23 11.89 5.89 -9.51
N LEU A 24 12.30 4.75 -10.10
CA LEU A 24 13.48 4.70 -10.98
C LEU A 24 13.13 4.59 -12.45
N ALA A 25 11.93 4.11 -12.81
CA ALA A 25 11.53 3.98 -14.20
C ALA A 25 11.33 5.39 -14.83
N PRO A 26 11.82 5.60 -16.05
CA PRO A 26 11.73 6.91 -16.70
C PRO A 26 10.30 7.31 -17.04
N THR A 27 9.39 6.35 -17.16
CA THR A 27 7.97 6.57 -17.42
C THR A 27 7.12 5.48 -16.80
N ASN A 28 5.85 5.78 -16.50
CA ASN A 28 4.88 4.78 -16.05
C ASN A 28 4.72 3.62 -17.03
N LYS A 29 4.85 3.85 -18.32
CA LYS A 29 4.80 2.80 -19.34
C LYS A 29 5.92 1.78 -19.15
N VAL A 30 7.15 2.22 -18.91
CA VAL A 30 8.30 1.33 -18.63
C VAL A 30 8.09 0.58 -17.33
N TYR A 31 7.60 1.25 -16.28
CA TYR A 31 7.24 0.61 -15.02
C TYR A 31 6.24 -0.53 -15.23
N GLN A 32 5.14 -0.27 -15.94
CA GLN A 32 4.12 -1.27 -16.24
C GLN A 32 4.64 -2.42 -17.11
N GLN A 33 5.46 -2.15 -18.13
CA GLN A 33 6.08 -3.20 -18.97
C GLN A 33 6.93 -4.15 -18.12
N GLY A 34 7.71 -3.62 -17.17
CA GLY A 34 8.45 -4.45 -16.23
C GLY A 34 7.55 -5.27 -15.31
N LEU A 35 6.40 -4.73 -14.86
CA LEU A 35 5.42 -5.51 -14.11
C LEU A 35 4.83 -6.64 -14.95
N VAL A 36 4.53 -6.39 -16.24
CA VAL A 36 4.09 -7.46 -17.15
C VAL A 36 5.12 -8.58 -17.23
N ALA A 37 6.38 -8.22 -17.47
CA ALA A 37 7.45 -9.20 -17.70
C ALA A 37 7.86 -9.94 -16.40
N PHE A 38 7.87 -9.27 -15.25
CA PHE A 38 8.50 -9.79 -14.04
C PHE A 38 7.54 -10.14 -12.91
N VAL A 39 6.28 -9.69 -12.97
CA VAL A 39 5.25 -9.98 -11.95
C VAL A 39 4.10 -10.80 -12.56
N TRP A 40 3.44 -10.28 -13.59
CA TRP A 40 2.25 -10.94 -14.15
C TRP A 40 2.57 -12.18 -14.94
N LEU A 41 3.55 -12.12 -15.84
CA LEU A 41 3.95 -13.28 -16.65
C LEU A 41 4.37 -14.47 -15.77
N PRO A 42 5.29 -14.34 -14.80
CA PRO A 42 5.62 -15.46 -13.93
C PRO A 42 4.46 -15.88 -13.05
N ALA A 43 3.60 -14.98 -12.56
CA ALA A 43 2.41 -15.35 -11.81
C ALA A 43 1.48 -16.26 -12.62
N ILE A 44 1.24 -15.95 -13.89
CA ILE A 44 0.42 -16.77 -14.79
C ILE A 44 1.08 -18.12 -15.08
N LEU A 45 2.38 -18.11 -15.44
CA LEU A 45 3.10 -19.34 -15.79
C LEU A 45 3.20 -20.33 -14.62
N PHE A 46 3.38 -19.82 -13.41
CA PHE A 46 3.51 -20.66 -12.22
C PHE A 46 2.20 -20.88 -11.45
N ALA A 47 1.09 -20.29 -11.88
CA ALA A 47 -0.22 -20.52 -11.25
C ALA A 47 -0.66 -22.00 -11.33
N TRP A 48 -0.52 -22.64 -12.49
CA TRP A 48 -0.90 -24.05 -12.66
C TRP A 48 -0.07 -25.01 -11.80
N PRO A 49 1.28 -24.95 -11.79
CA PRO A 49 2.08 -25.75 -10.86
C PRO A 49 1.74 -25.50 -9.39
N ALA A 50 1.37 -24.27 -9.02
CA ALA A 50 1.03 -23.87 -7.66
C ALA A 50 -0.44 -24.15 -7.27
N ARG A 51 -1.31 -24.62 -8.17
CA ARG A 51 -2.77 -24.70 -8.02
C ARG A 51 -3.24 -25.35 -6.70
N HIS A 52 -2.60 -26.43 -6.24
CA HIS A 52 -2.97 -27.11 -5.01
C HIS A 52 -2.77 -26.19 -3.78
N ARG A 53 -1.65 -25.48 -3.71
CA ARG A 53 -1.39 -24.51 -2.65
C ARG A 53 -2.32 -23.31 -2.73
N LEU A 54 -2.63 -22.83 -3.93
CA LEU A 54 -3.60 -21.75 -4.12
C LEU A 54 -5.00 -22.18 -3.64
N LEU A 55 -5.40 -23.43 -3.87
CA LEU A 55 -6.66 -23.96 -3.35
C LEU A 55 -6.65 -24.09 -1.82
N GLU A 56 -5.54 -24.48 -1.21
CA GLU A 56 -5.39 -24.52 0.25
C GLU A 56 -5.52 -23.12 0.84
N LEU A 57 -4.86 -22.13 0.24
CA LEU A 57 -4.97 -20.73 0.66
C LEU A 57 -6.39 -20.18 0.48
N TRP A 58 -7.03 -20.49 -0.65
CA TRP A 58 -8.43 -20.15 -0.87
C TRP A 58 -9.31 -20.69 0.26
N ARG A 59 -9.13 -21.96 0.63
CA ARG A 59 -9.89 -22.58 1.72
C ARG A 59 -9.61 -21.94 3.08
N ALA A 60 -8.36 -21.56 3.33
CA ALA A 60 -7.93 -20.92 4.57
C ALA A 60 -8.40 -19.47 4.69
N GLN A 61 -8.43 -18.72 3.59
CA GLN A 61 -8.78 -17.29 3.55
C GLN A 61 -10.01 -17.03 2.65
N ARG A 62 -11.02 -17.89 2.74
CA ARG A 62 -12.21 -17.83 1.86
C ARG A 62 -12.83 -16.44 1.78
N LEU A 63 -12.93 -15.74 2.91
CA LEU A 63 -13.58 -14.43 2.96
C LEU A 63 -12.85 -13.40 2.09
N ILE A 64 -11.52 -13.36 2.13
CA ILE A 64 -10.74 -12.43 1.30
C ILE A 64 -10.96 -12.73 -0.19
N TYR A 65 -10.76 -13.98 -0.60
CA TYR A 65 -10.79 -14.34 -2.01
C TYR A 65 -12.21 -14.28 -2.60
N THR A 66 -13.23 -14.71 -1.85
CA THR A 66 -14.62 -14.62 -2.34
C THR A 66 -15.09 -13.19 -2.44
N ALA A 67 -14.74 -12.32 -1.46
CA ALA A 67 -15.08 -10.91 -1.52
C ALA A 67 -14.33 -10.18 -2.65
N LEU A 68 -13.05 -10.50 -2.91
CA LEU A 68 -12.29 -9.97 -4.04
C LEU A 68 -12.92 -10.36 -5.38
N LEU A 69 -13.30 -11.63 -5.56
CA LEU A 69 -13.98 -12.07 -6.79
C LEU A 69 -15.35 -11.42 -6.93
N ALA A 70 -16.12 -11.34 -5.86
CA ALA A 70 -17.42 -10.67 -5.87
C ALA A 70 -17.27 -9.18 -6.24
N LEU A 71 -16.25 -8.50 -5.70
CA LEU A 71 -15.95 -7.11 -6.04
C LEU A 71 -15.55 -6.97 -7.52
N ALA A 72 -14.70 -7.87 -8.03
CA ALA A 72 -14.30 -7.86 -9.44
C ALA A 72 -15.49 -8.12 -10.38
N VAL A 73 -16.32 -9.10 -10.04
CA VAL A 73 -17.55 -9.41 -10.80
C VAL A 73 -18.52 -8.22 -10.75
N TRP A 74 -18.74 -7.63 -9.57
CA TRP A 74 -19.60 -6.45 -9.44
C TRP A 74 -19.06 -5.28 -10.27
N ALA A 75 -17.77 -5.00 -10.18
CA ALA A 75 -17.13 -3.95 -10.98
C ALA A 75 -17.28 -4.20 -12.51
N LEU A 76 -17.18 -5.46 -12.97
CA LEU A 76 -17.44 -5.82 -14.37
C LEU A 76 -18.91 -5.60 -14.75
N ILE A 77 -19.85 -5.93 -13.86
CA ILE A 77 -21.28 -5.70 -14.09
C ILE A 77 -21.57 -4.21 -14.23
N THR A 78 -20.92 -3.36 -13.43
CA THR A 78 -21.13 -1.90 -13.49
C THR A 78 -20.65 -1.28 -14.80
N LEU A 79 -19.81 -1.96 -15.60
CA LEU A 79 -19.41 -1.50 -16.94
C LEU A 79 -20.57 -1.45 -17.94
N PHE A 80 -21.68 -2.17 -17.71
CA PHE A 80 -22.84 -2.15 -18.62
C PHE A 80 -23.55 -0.80 -18.64
N TRP A 81 -23.40 0.03 -17.60
CA TRP A 81 -23.99 1.37 -17.54
C TRP A 81 -22.94 2.47 -17.34
N ALA A 82 -21.67 2.10 -17.27
CA ALA A 82 -20.58 3.04 -17.10
C ALA A 82 -20.36 3.89 -18.36
N GLU A 83 -20.16 5.17 -18.18
CA GLU A 83 -19.66 6.06 -19.24
C GLU A 83 -18.14 5.98 -19.36
N ALA A 84 -17.64 4.75 -19.51
CA ALA A 84 -16.21 4.48 -19.62
C ALA A 84 -15.74 4.57 -21.07
N PRO A 85 -14.72 5.38 -21.42
CA PRO A 85 -14.23 5.51 -22.79
C PRO A 85 -13.72 4.19 -23.41
N GLU A 86 -13.13 3.32 -22.57
CA GLU A 86 -12.52 2.05 -22.99
C GLU A 86 -12.88 0.89 -22.03
N PRO A 87 -14.12 0.34 -22.07
CA PRO A 87 -14.58 -0.68 -21.11
C PRO A 87 -13.70 -1.95 -21.07
N ALA A 88 -13.21 -2.40 -22.25
CA ALA A 88 -12.32 -3.56 -22.36
C ALA A 88 -10.98 -3.34 -21.65
N ARG A 89 -10.47 -2.11 -21.65
CA ARG A 89 -9.26 -1.73 -20.91
C ARG A 89 -9.47 -1.79 -19.41
N GLU A 90 -10.63 -1.35 -18.93
CA GLU A 90 -10.97 -1.40 -17.51
C GLU A 90 -11.15 -2.85 -17.02
N ALA A 91 -11.84 -3.69 -17.80
CA ALA A 91 -11.93 -5.13 -17.52
C ALA A 91 -10.53 -5.79 -17.44
N LYS A 92 -9.62 -5.42 -18.34
CA LYS A 92 -8.22 -5.90 -18.32
C LYS A 92 -7.48 -5.43 -17.05
N ARG A 93 -7.73 -4.22 -16.54
CA ARG A 93 -7.11 -3.72 -15.30
C ARG A 93 -7.54 -4.55 -14.08
N LEU A 94 -8.80 -4.95 -14.00
CA LEU A 94 -9.26 -5.87 -12.94
C LEU A 94 -8.51 -7.20 -13.00
N LEU A 95 -8.31 -7.77 -14.19
CA LEU A 95 -7.51 -8.98 -14.36
C LEU A 95 -6.06 -8.78 -13.89
N TYR A 96 -5.45 -7.64 -14.20
CA TYR A 96 -4.09 -7.31 -13.73
C TYR A 96 -3.99 -7.26 -12.21
N ILE A 97 -5.00 -6.74 -11.52
CA ILE A 97 -5.07 -6.72 -10.06
C ILE A 97 -5.13 -8.17 -9.53
N LEU A 98 -6.01 -9.00 -10.07
CA LEU A 98 -6.14 -10.38 -9.63
C LEU A 98 -4.84 -11.19 -9.83
N VAL A 99 -4.18 -11.02 -10.98
CA VAL A 99 -2.89 -11.67 -11.26
C VAL A 99 -1.77 -11.11 -10.37
N PHE A 100 -1.78 -9.80 -10.07
CA PHE A 100 -0.86 -9.19 -9.11
C PHE A 100 -1.02 -9.84 -7.72
N LEU A 101 -2.25 -10.05 -7.26
CA LEU A 101 -2.49 -10.68 -5.97
C LEU A 101 -2.08 -12.15 -5.95
N LEU A 102 -2.20 -12.88 -7.07
CA LEU A 102 -1.71 -14.27 -7.21
C LEU A 102 -0.18 -14.36 -7.15
N PHE A 103 0.54 -13.30 -7.51
CA PHE A 103 2.00 -13.30 -7.47
C PHE A 103 2.54 -13.61 -6.07
N PHE A 104 1.97 -13.02 -5.01
CA PHE A 104 2.49 -13.11 -3.64
C PHE A 104 2.55 -14.56 -3.11
N PRO A 105 1.46 -15.34 -3.14
CA PRO A 105 1.52 -16.73 -2.68
C PRO A 105 2.42 -17.61 -3.56
N ILE A 106 2.47 -17.39 -4.87
CA ILE A 106 3.35 -18.14 -5.77
C ILE A 106 4.82 -17.84 -5.46
N PHE A 107 5.16 -16.56 -5.29
CA PHE A 107 6.50 -16.10 -4.95
C PHE A 107 6.95 -16.58 -3.57
N ALA A 108 6.11 -16.43 -2.55
CA ALA A 108 6.42 -16.86 -1.20
C ALA A 108 6.68 -18.38 -1.10
N ASP A 109 5.96 -19.17 -1.89
CA ASP A 109 6.13 -20.64 -1.98
C ASP A 109 6.22 -21.34 -0.60
N GLY A 110 5.36 -20.92 0.35
CA GLY A 110 5.37 -21.39 1.73
C GLY A 110 6.47 -20.81 2.63
N GLN A 111 7.23 -19.85 2.15
CA GLN A 111 8.36 -19.23 2.88
C GLN A 111 8.15 -17.71 3.04
N PRO A 112 7.42 -17.26 4.07
CA PRO A 112 7.17 -15.85 4.31
C PRO A 112 8.42 -15.00 4.50
N GLU A 113 9.53 -15.60 4.93
CA GLU A 113 10.81 -14.90 5.10
C GLU A 113 11.41 -14.37 3.80
N ARG A 114 11.05 -14.97 2.65
CA ARG A 114 11.46 -14.45 1.33
C ARG A 114 10.84 -13.07 1.09
N VAL A 115 9.57 -12.95 1.36
CA VAL A 115 8.82 -11.70 1.22
C VAL A 115 9.42 -10.64 2.16
N ILE A 116 9.59 -10.97 3.43
CA ILE A 116 10.16 -10.05 4.43
C ILE A 116 11.55 -9.55 3.99
N ARG A 117 12.44 -10.45 3.53
CA ARG A 117 13.78 -10.03 3.06
C ARG A 117 13.74 -9.06 1.89
N LEU A 118 12.87 -9.30 0.90
CA LEU A 118 12.78 -8.38 -0.25
C LEU A 118 12.12 -7.06 0.13
N MET A 119 11.13 -7.08 1.01
CA MET A 119 10.59 -5.85 1.58
C MET A 119 11.67 -5.06 2.36
N GLN A 120 12.54 -5.75 3.10
CA GLN A 120 13.67 -5.13 3.77
C GLN A 120 14.60 -4.43 2.77
N TRP A 121 15.04 -5.10 1.72
CA TRP A 121 15.87 -4.51 0.67
C TRP A 121 15.12 -3.42 -0.11
N GLY A 122 13.84 -3.62 -0.39
CA GLY A 122 12.97 -2.60 -0.99
C GLY A 122 12.90 -1.33 -0.16
N GLY A 123 12.79 -1.45 1.18
CA GLY A 123 12.80 -0.30 2.09
C GLY A 123 14.11 0.48 2.07
N VAL A 124 15.25 -0.22 2.07
CA VAL A 124 16.58 0.42 1.94
C VAL A 124 16.72 1.08 0.56
N GLY A 125 16.27 0.41 -0.51
CA GLY A 125 16.28 0.98 -1.86
C GLY A 125 15.41 2.24 -1.97
N LEU A 126 14.21 2.24 -1.39
CA LEU A 126 13.35 3.42 -1.34
C LEU A 126 13.96 4.55 -0.48
N ALA A 127 14.68 4.24 0.59
CA ALA A 127 15.41 5.24 1.35
C ALA A 127 16.55 5.88 0.52
N LEU A 128 17.22 5.08 -0.32
CA LEU A 128 18.22 5.61 -1.25
C LEU A 128 17.57 6.51 -2.32
N THR A 129 16.42 6.13 -2.88
CA THR A 129 15.68 7.01 -3.81
C THR A 129 15.20 8.29 -3.14
N ALA A 130 14.81 8.23 -1.86
CA ALA A 130 14.45 9.41 -1.07
C ALA A 130 15.67 10.34 -0.90
N LEU A 131 16.85 9.81 -0.59
CA LEU A 131 18.09 10.59 -0.52
C LEU A 131 18.42 11.26 -1.86
N ILE A 132 18.38 10.50 -2.95
CA ILE A 132 18.63 11.03 -4.30
C ILE A 132 17.63 12.14 -4.63
N ALA A 133 16.34 11.96 -4.31
CA ALA A 133 15.31 12.97 -4.53
C ALA A 133 15.61 14.26 -3.74
N ILE A 134 15.98 14.16 -2.46
CA ILE A 134 16.33 15.30 -1.60
C ILE A 134 17.53 16.08 -2.18
N VAL A 135 18.61 15.34 -2.51
CA VAL A 135 19.84 15.95 -3.09
C VAL A 135 19.55 16.58 -4.44
N HIS A 136 18.81 15.91 -5.30
CA HIS A 136 18.44 16.43 -6.61
C HIS A 136 17.58 17.69 -6.48
N PHE A 137 16.52 17.65 -5.67
CA PHE A 137 15.56 18.74 -5.57
C PHE A 137 16.17 20.01 -4.94
N TYR A 138 16.82 19.89 -3.79
CA TYR A 138 17.37 21.06 -3.08
C TYR A 138 18.81 21.38 -3.48
N GLY A 139 19.65 20.38 -3.76
CA GLY A 139 21.06 20.58 -4.04
C GLY A 139 21.37 20.86 -5.52
N ILE A 140 20.74 20.16 -6.46
CA ILE A 140 21.04 20.30 -7.90
C ILE A 140 20.05 21.27 -8.55
N ALA A 141 18.74 21.08 -8.34
CA ALA A 141 17.72 21.95 -8.91
C ALA A 141 17.55 23.27 -8.15
N ASN A 142 18.24 23.45 -7.00
CA ASN A 142 18.28 24.67 -6.19
C ASN A 142 16.91 25.20 -5.77
N HIS A 143 15.94 24.29 -5.51
CA HIS A 143 14.66 24.71 -4.95
C HIS A 143 14.84 25.28 -3.53
N PRO A 144 14.04 26.29 -3.13
CA PRO A 144 14.07 26.82 -1.77
C PRO A 144 13.77 25.72 -0.74
N TRP A 145 14.41 25.74 0.43
CA TRP A 145 14.19 24.75 1.51
C TRP A 145 12.74 24.63 1.98
N MET A 146 11.94 25.68 1.81
CA MET A 146 10.51 25.69 2.11
C MET A 146 9.66 25.15 0.96
N ALA A 147 10.24 24.85 -0.20
CA ALA A 147 9.52 24.24 -1.30
C ALA A 147 9.18 22.79 -0.96
N ARG A 148 8.03 22.36 -1.45
CA ARG A 148 7.51 21.04 -1.23
C ARG A 148 8.29 20.02 -2.06
N LEU A 149 8.94 19.05 -1.39
CA LEU A 149 9.76 18.03 -2.05
C LEU A 149 8.92 17.19 -3.01
N GLU A 150 9.41 17.04 -4.22
CA GLU A 150 8.93 16.09 -5.22
C GLU A 150 9.87 14.88 -5.27
N GLY A 151 9.31 13.69 -5.29
CA GLY A 151 10.08 12.46 -5.43
C GLY A 151 10.54 12.22 -6.87
N LEU A 152 11.16 11.06 -7.10
CA LEU A 152 11.59 10.64 -8.43
C LEU A 152 10.48 9.83 -9.13
N GLY A 153 10.43 9.86 -10.45
CA GLY A 153 9.52 9.07 -11.28
C GLY A 153 8.05 9.25 -10.90
N GLU A 154 7.32 8.17 -10.69
CA GLU A 154 5.92 8.19 -10.29
C GLU A 154 5.69 8.66 -8.83
N LEU A 155 6.77 8.87 -8.06
CA LEU A 155 6.72 9.47 -6.72
C LEU A 155 6.86 11.00 -6.75
N SER A 156 6.92 11.63 -7.92
CA SER A 156 7.02 13.08 -8.09
C SER A 156 5.83 13.84 -7.47
N HIS A 157 4.64 13.24 -7.45
CA HIS A 157 3.52 13.82 -6.74
C HIS A 157 3.72 13.72 -5.22
N PRO A 158 3.87 14.85 -4.49
CA PRO A 158 4.29 14.85 -3.08
C PRO A 158 3.38 14.06 -2.12
N ILE A 159 2.07 13.97 -2.39
CA ILE A 159 1.14 13.20 -1.54
C ILE A 159 1.38 11.71 -1.78
N LEU A 160 1.38 11.27 -3.04
CA LEU A 160 1.52 9.86 -3.40
C LEU A 160 2.93 9.34 -3.08
N GLY A 161 3.96 10.14 -3.36
CA GLY A 161 5.34 9.84 -2.92
C GLY A 161 5.43 9.69 -1.41
N GLY A 162 4.80 10.60 -0.66
CA GLY A 162 4.72 10.52 0.81
C GLY A 162 4.04 9.25 1.30
N TYR A 163 3.03 8.71 0.59
CA TYR A 163 2.38 7.45 0.97
C TYR A 163 3.28 6.22 0.72
N VAL A 164 3.96 6.14 -0.41
CA VAL A 164 4.86 5.02 -0.68
C VAL A 164 6.03 5.01 0.30
N ILE A 165 6.65 6.15 0.51
CA ILE A 165 7.79 6.30 1.42
C ILE A 165 7.38 6.13 2.90
N GLY A 166 6.22 6.68 3.30
CA GLY A 166 5.66 6.48 4.64
C GLY A 166 5.30 5.03 4.93
N LEU A 167 4.71 4.33 3.95
CA LEU A 167 4.44 2.91 4.06
C LEU A 167 5.74 2.11 4.19
N ALA A 168 6.79 2.48 3.44
CA ALA A 168 8.12 1.88 3.56
C ALA A 168 8.69 2.05 4.98
N ALA A 169 8.55 3.22 5.59
CA ALA A 169 8.95 3.44 6.97
C ALA A 169 8.21 2.50 7.93
N ILE A 170 6.90 2.26 7.73
CA ILE A 170 6.12 1.34 8.57
C ILE A 170 6.65 -0.09 8.48
N TRP A 171 6.84 -0.67 7.30
CA TRP A 171 7.34 -2.05 7.25
C TRP A 171 8.77 -2.17 7.76
N MET A 172 9.60 -1.14 7.58
CA MET A 172 10.95 -1.10 8.14
C MET A 172 10.94 -1.06 9.67
N LEU A 173 10.02 -0.36 10.31
CA LEU A 173 9.86 -0.36 11.76
C LEU A 173 9.56 -1.75 12.33
N HIS A 174 8.81 -2.58 11.59
CA HIS A 174 8.43 -3.92 12.03
C HIS A 174 9.50 -4.98 11.73
N TRP A 175 10.25 -4.83 10.63
CA TRP A 175 11.18 -5.86 10.14
C TRP A 175 12.64 -5.47 10.26
N VAL A 176 13.05 -5.13 11.48
CA VAL A 176 14.43 -4.75 11.79
C VAL A 176 15.37 -5.94 11.64
N PRO A 177 16.53 -5.78 11.00
CA PRO A 177 17.51 -6.86 10.85
C PRO A 177 18.11 -7.25 12.20
N ARG A 178 18.42 -8.55 12.36
CA ARG A 178 19.01 -9.08 13.60
C ARG A 178 20.52 -8.75 13.73
N ARG A 179 21.23 -8.53 12.63
CA ARG A 179 22.67 -8.23 12.64
C ARG A 179 22.91 -6.78 13.04
N ILE A 180 23.69 -6.55 14.09
CA ILE A 180 23.99 -5.21 14.64
C ILE A 180 24.56 -4.27 13.56
N GLY A 181 25.52 -4.74 12.74
CA GLY A 181 26.09 -3.93 11.66
C GLY A 181 25.07 -3.44 10.62
N LEU A 182 23.95 -4.15 10.42
CA LEU A 182 22.88 -3.73 9.54
C LEU A 182 21.90 -2.77 10.23
N GLN A 183 21.85 -2.72 11.56
CA GLN A 183 20.93 -1.85 12.29
C GLN A 183 21.26 -0.36 12.11
N ALA A 184 22.54 -0.02 11.98
CA ALA A 184 22.96 1.36 11.69
C ALA A 184 22.47 1.81 10.30
N VAL A 185 22.70 0.99 9.27
CA VAL A 185 22.18 1.24 7.91
C VAL A 185 20.66 1.34 7.93
N TRP A 186 20.01 0.50 8.73
CA TRP A 186 18.57 0.47 8.91
C TRP A 186 18.03 1.75 9.55
N ALA A 187 18.68 2.24 10.60
CA ALA A 187 18.33 3.48 11.27
C ALA A 187 18.50 4.69 10.35
N ILE A 188 19.60 4.75 9.58
CA ILE A 188 19.83 5.80 8.58
C ILE A 188 18.75 5.76 7.51
N ALA A 189 18.44 4.58 6.96
CA ALA A 189 17.41 4.43 5.95
C ALA A 189 16.03 4.88 6.49
N LEU A 190 15.68 4.51 7.72
CA LEU A 190 14.43 4.91 8.36
C LEU A 190 14.38 6.43 8.59
N ALA A 191 15.50 7.04 9.00
CA ALA A 191 15.59 8.50 9.15
C ALA A 191 15.38 9.22 7.81
N LEU A 192 16.00 8.72 6.73
CA LEU A 192 15.82 9.28 5.38
C LEU A 192 14.38 9.21 4.91
N LEU A 193 13.68 8.08 5.14
CA LEU A 193 12.26 7.94 4.82
C LEU A 193 11.42 8.94 5.63
N GLY A 194 11.71 9.12 6.92
CA GLY A 194 11.04 10.10 7.78
C GLY A 194 11.26 11.54 7.30
N VAL A 195 12.50 11.91 6.98
CA VAL A 195 12.86 13.22 6.44
C VAL A 195 12.11 13.48 5.13
N PHE A 196 12.06 12.52 4.22
CA PHE A 196 11.29 12.65 2.97
C PHE A 196 9.81 12.96 3.24
N VAL A 197 9.16 12.22 4.16
CA VAL A 197 7.74 12.45 4.51
C VAL A 197 7.51 13.86 5.06
N VAL A 198 8.44 14.39 5.86
CA VAL A 198 8.37 15.77 6.36
C VAL A 198 8.54 16.77 5.22
N LEU A 199 9.56 16.60 4.39
CA LEU A 199 9.89 17.52 3.30
C LEU A 199 8.84 17.52 2.16
N CYS A 200 8.16 16.42 1.90
CA CYS A 200 7.06 16.42 0.93
C CYS A 200 5.83 17.17 1.43
N GLN A 201 5.81 17.59 2.71
CA GLN A 201 4.76 18.40 3.34
C GLN A 201 3.35 17.87 3.08
N SER A 202 3.22 16.54 3.04
CA SER A 202 1.94 15.87 2.90
C SER A 202 1.34 15.60 4.29
N ARG A 203 0.40 16.46 4.71
CA ARG A 203 -0.27 16.31 6.02
C ARG A 203 -0.94 14.95 6.17
N GLY A 204 -1.56 14.43 5.08
CA GLY A 204 -2.18 13.11 5.07
C GLY A 204 -1.16 11.99 5.28
N ALA A 205 0.00 12.03 4.60
CA ALA A 205 1.06 11.03 4.76
C ALA A 205 1.70 11.10 6.15
N ALA A 206 1.99 12.30 6.65
CA ALA A 206 2.57 12.51 7.97
C ALA A 206 1.62 12.03 9.08
N LEU A 207 0.32 12.36 8.99
CA LEU A 207 -0.68 11.93 9.95
C LEU A 207 -0.90 10.42 9.91
N ALA A 208 -0.97 9.82 8.71
CA ALA A 208 -1.08 8.36 8.56
C ALA A 208 0.14 7.65 9.16
N LEU A 209 1.36 8.17 8.96
CA LEU A 209 2.58 7.63 9.54
C LEU A 209 2.57 7.74 11.07
N LEU A 210 2.29 8.92 11.59
CA LEU A 210 2.23 9.18 13.05
C LEU A 210 1.22 8.28 13.74
N LEU A 211 -0.04 8.27 13.27
CA LEU A 211 -1.10 7.46 13.89
C LEU A 211 -0.78 5.97 13.81
N SER A 212 -0.18 5.49 12.71
CA SER A 212 0.23 4.08 12.58
C SER A 212 1.30 3.71 13.61
N VAL A 213 2.26 4.60 13.87
CA VAL A 213 3.29 4.39 14.88
C VAL A 213 2.70 4.45 16.29
N LEU A 214 1.76 5.37 16.57
CA LEU A 214 1.09 5.48 17.87
C LEU A 214 0.20 4.27 18.20
N VAL A 215 -0.38 3.61 17.20
CA VAL A 215 -1.20 2.40 17.35
C VAL A 215 -0.35 1.13 17.49
N MET A 216 0.92 1.15 17.05
CA MET A 216 1.81 -0.02 17.06
C MET A 216 1.93 -0.73 18.42
N PRO A 217 2.02 -0.06 19.59
CA PRO A 217 2.08 -0.71 20.90
C PRO A 217 0.84 -1.56 21.25
N LEU A 218 -0.30 -1.31 20.62
CA LEU A 218 -1.54 -2.06 20.91
C LEU A 218 -1.46 -3.52 20.44
N TYR A 219 -0.68 -3.78 19.37
CA TYR A 219 -0.56 -5.12 18.81
C TYR A 219 0.84 -5.74 18.95
N CYS A 220 1.90 -4.93 19.06
CA CYS A 220 3.26 -5.45 19.32
C CYS A 220 3.54 -5.74 20.79
N ARG A 221 2.95 -4.97 21.72
CA ARG A 221 2.99 -5.16 23.19
C ARG A 221 4.39 -5.19 23.81
N ASP A 222 5.40 -4.67 23.13
CA ASP A 222 6.78 -4.60 23.65
C ASP A 222 7.17 -3.17 24.06
N GLN A 223 8.22 -3.07 24.91
CA GLN A 223 8.69 -1.78 25.43
C GLN A 223 9.29 -0.92 24.31
N ARG A 224 9.93 -1.56 23.32
CA ARG A 224 10.54 -0.85 22.19
C ARG A 224 9.50 -0.06 21.41
N THR A 225 8.34 -0.65 21.08
CA THR A 225 7.27 0.03 20.34
C THR A 225 6.66 1.18 21.11
N ARG A 226 6.58 1.08 22.45
CA ARG A 226 6.13 2.20 23.31
C ARG A 226 7.12 3.38 23.26
N VAL A 227 8.42 3.10 23.33
CA VAL A 227 9.47 4.12 23.20
C VAL A 227 9.43 4.77 21.85
N ILE A 228 9.31 3.98 20.76
CA ILE A 228 9.20 4.50 19.39
C ILE A 228 7.95 5.39 19.25
N ALA A 229 6.80 4.97 19.78
CA ALA A 229 5.57 5.75 19.73
C ALA A 229 5.69 7.08 20.50
N ALA A 230 6.28 7.04 21.70
CA ALA A 230 6.53 8.24 22.50
C ALA A 230 7.50 9.21 21.78
N ALA A 231 8.61 8.69 21.25
CA ALA A 231 9.58 9.48 20.50
C ALA A 231 8.96 10.10 19.23
N ALA A 232 8.14 9.32 18.50
CA ALA A 232 7.43 9.82 17.32
C ALA A 232 6.44 10.93 17.67
N LEU A 233 5.73 10.81 18.79
CA LEU A 233 4.81 11.85 19.27
C LEU A 233 5.57 13.15 19.62
N VAL A 234 6.67 13.05 20.37
CA VAL A 234 7.51 14.19 20.72
C VAL A 234 8.08 14.86 19.47
N LEU A 235 8.61 14.05 18.52
CA LEU A 235 9.13 14.57 17.25
C LEU A 235 8.05 15.24 16.42
N ALA A 236 6.84 14.68 16.37
CA ALA A 236 5.71 15.28 15.66
C ALA A 236 5.28 16.62 16.28
N MET A 237 5.21 16.70 17.62
CA MET A 237 4.93 17.96 18.32
C MET A 237 5.99 19.02 18.06
N LEU A 238 7.27 18.63 18.11
CA LEU A 238 8.38 19.53 17.80
C LEU A 238 8.34 20.01 16.35
N THR A 239 8.13 19.09 15.40
CA THR A 239 7.99 19.41 13.98
C THR A 239 6.80 20.34 13.73
N PHE A 240 5.66 20.08 14.36
CA PHE A 240 4.49 20.94 14.26
C PHE A 240 4.78 22.34 14.82
N TRP A 241 5.41 22.44 16.00
CA TRP A 241 5.77 23.72 16.61
C TRP A 241 6.73 24.55 15.74
N LEU A 242 7.72 23.88 15.12
CA LEU A 242 8.70 24.56 14.24
C LEU A 242 8.10 24.97 12.89
N LEU A 243 7.15 24.21 12.37
CA LEU A 243 6.58 24.38 11.02
C LEU A 243 5.11 24.83 11.04
N GLU A 244 4.59 25.24 12.21
CA GLU A 244 3.18 25.65 12.40
C GLU A 244 2.70 26.65 11.33
N PRO A 245 3.42 27.74 11.02
CA PRO A 245 2.98 28.69 10.01
C PRO A 245 2.83 28.06 8.62
N LEU A 246 3.72 27.12 8.27
CA LEU A 246 3.66 26.40 7.00
C LEU A 246 2.49 25.41 6.93
N VAL A 247 2.22 24.74 8.06
CA VAL A 247 1.11 23.79 8.17
C VAL A 247 -0.24 24.51 8.11
N MET A 248 -0.36 25.66 8.80
CA MET A 248 -1.60 26.43 8.88
C MET A 248 -1.91 27.24 7.62
N ALA A 249 -0.90 27.68 6.87
CA ALA A 249 -1.08 28.49 5.66
C ALA A 249 -1.97 27.81 4.58
N ARG A 250 -2.13 26.48 4.61
CA ARG A 250 -2.88 25.72 3.59
C ARG A 250 -4.34 25.48 3.93
N GLY A 251 -4.83 25.86 5.10
CA GLY A 251 -6.22 25.61 5.52
C GLY A 251 -6.66 24.14 5.44
N ALA A 252 -7.96 23.87 5.35
CA ALA A 252 -8.53 22.52 5.26
C ALA A 252 -8.46 21.88 3.85
N SER A 253 -7.97 22.60 2.84
CA SER A 253 -7.82 22.15 1.44
C SER A 253 -9.14 21.64 0.81
N TYR A 254 -10.28 22.24 1.14
CA TYR A 254 -11.62 21.88 0.67
C TYR A 254 -12.06 20.43 0.96
N ARG A 255 -11.35 19.68 1.82
CA ARG A 255 -11.66 18.26 2.08
C ARG A 255 -13.03 18.03 2.72
N PRO A 256 -13.50 18.85 3.69
CA PRO A 256 -14.87 18.71 4.21
C PRO A 256 -15.94 18.92 3.13
N GLU A 257 -15.77 19.93 2.27
CA GLU A 257 -16.69 20.26 1.18
C GLU A 257 -16.71 19.15 0.12
N ILE A 258 -15.53 18.64 -0.26
CA ILE A 258 -15.39 17.49 -1.18
C ILE A 258 -16.08 16.26 -0.60
N PHE A 259 -15.90 15.99 0.69
CA PHE A 259 -16.52 14.85 1.36
C PHE A 259 -18.05 14.95 1.32
N MET A 260 -18.60 16.12 1.68
CA MET A 260 -20.05 16.34 1.66
C MET A 260 -20.63 16.26 0.26
N SER A 261 -19.94 16.82 -0.74
CA SER A 261 -20.35 16.69 -2.16
C SER A 261 -20.30 15.24 -2.63
N SER A 262 -19.27 14.48 -2.25
CA SER A 262 -19.17 13.05 -2.55
C SER A 262 -20.35 12.26 -1.97
N LEU A 263 -20.78 12.56 -0.73
CA LEU A 263 -21.96 11.92 -0.13
C LEU A 263 -23.24 12.20 -0.90
N ARG A 264 -23.42 13.41 -1.46
CA ARG A 264 -24.57 13.74 -2.31
C ARG A 264 -24.55 12.91 -3.59
N MET A 265 -23.41 12.82 -4.27
CA MET A 265 -23.25 11.99 -5.46
C MET A 265 -23.56 10.51 -5.19
N ILE A 266 -23.14 9.98 -4.03
CA ILE A 266 -23.46 8.61 -3.61
C ILE A 266 -24.97 8.46 -3.39
N ALA A 267 -25.64 9.47 -2.79
CA ALA A 267 -27.08 9.44 -2.55
C ALA A 267 -27.91 9.50 -3.85
N GLU A 268 -27.39 10.11 -4.91
CA GLU A 268 -28.01 10.14 -6.24
C GLU A 268 -28.00 8.78 -6.94
N HIS A 269 -26.91 7.98 -6.75
CA HIS A 269 -26.72 6.66 -7.38
C HIS A 269 -26.31 5.57 -6.38
N PRO A 270 -27.11 5.29 -5.32
CA PRO A 270 -26.66 4.51 -4.17
C PRO A 270 -26.40 3.03 -4.49
N TRP A 271 -27.08 2.43 -5.44
CA TRP A 271 -27.02 1.00 -5.72
C TRP A 271 -26.01 0.63 -6.80
N GLY A 272 -26.02 1.31 -7.92
CA GLY A 272 -25.16 1.01 -9.07
C GLY A 272 -23.89 1.87 -9.13
N GLY A 273 -23.91 3.01 -8.47
CA GLY A 273 -22.92 4.05 -8.71
C GLY A 273 -22.99 4.58 -10.14
N LEU A 274 -22.00 5.32 -10.56
CA LEU A 274 -21.86 5.81 -11.94
C LEU A 274 -21.36 4.72 -12.91
N GLY A 275 -20.90 3.61 -12.39
CA GLY A 275 -20.23 2.54 -13.13
C GLY A 275 -18.71 2.68 -13.13
N LEU A 276 -18.02 1.52 -13.27
CA LEU A 276 -16.57 1.44 -13.24
C LEU A 276 -15.94 2.35 -14.30
N ALA A 277 -14.98 3.18 -13.87
CA ALA A 277 -14.22 4.10 -14.70
C ALA A 277 -15.04 5.18 -15.42
N SER A 278 -16.27 5.45 -14.97
CA SER A 278 -16.99 6.67 -15.38
C SER A 278 -16.25 7.90 -14.87
N ASP A 279 -16.10 8.89 -15.75
CA ASP A 279 -15.52 10.17 -15.36
C ASP A 279 -16.51 10.93 -14.47
N TYR A 280 -16.02 11.48 -13.38
CA TYR A 280 -16.84 12.34 -12.51
C TYR A 280 -15.99 13.49 -11.96
N ARG A 281 -16.68 14.53 -11.55
CA ARG A 281 -16.08 15.67 -10.86
C ARG A 281 -16.84 15.98 -9.59
N VAL A 282 -16.10 16.27 -8.53
CA VAL A 282 -16.67 16.71 -7.26
C VAL A 282 -16.70 18.22 -7.25
N ALA A 283 -17.90 18.78 -7.40
CA ALA A 283 -18.11 20.21 -7.37
C ALA A 283 -18.24 20.72 -5.92
N THR A 284 -17.55 21.82 -5.62
CA THR A 284 -17.66 22.60 -4.40
C THR A 284 -17.91 24.06 -4.75
N VAL A 285 -18.14 24.93 -3.77
CA VAL A 285 -18.33 26.35 -4.04
C VAL A 285 -17.08 26.96 -4.68
N GLY A 286 -17.17 27.30 -5.97
CA GLY A 286 -16.11 27.94 -6.75
C GLY A 286 -14.99 27.01 -7.25
N HIS A 287 -15.03 25.69 -6.95
CA HIS A 287 -13.99 24.76 -7.37
C HIS A 287 -14.58 23.43 -7.84
N SER A 288 -13.82 22.74 -8.73
CA SER A 288 -14.18 21.41 -9.23
C SER A 288 -12.93 20.50 -9.15
N PHE A 289 -13.10 19.36 -8.52
CA PHE A 289 -12.03 18.38 -8.31
C PHE A 289 -12.28 17.13 -9.16
N ASP A 290 -11.21 16.53 -9.65
CA ASP A 290 -11.23 15.36 -10.54
C ASP A 290 -11.48 14.04 -9.81
N HIS A 291 -11.46 14.02 -8.47
CA HIS A 291 -11.74 12.85 -7.65
C HIS A 291 -12.13 13.22 -6.22
N ALA A 292 -12.63 12.24 -5.47
CA ALA A 292 -13.19 12.43 -4.12
C ALA A 292 -12.14 12.62 -3.00
N HIS A 293 -10.83 12.51 -3.28
CA HIS A 293 -9.75 12.53 -2.28
C HIS A 293 -9.96 11.57 -1.09
N ASN A 294 -10.74 10.53 -1.29
CA ASN A 294 -11.03 9.46 -0.34
C ASN A 294 -11.41 8.22 -1.15
N LEU A 295 -10.66 7.11 -0.98
CA LEU A 295 -10.86 5.91 -1.79
C LEU A 295 -12.23 5.26 -1.52
N PHE A 296 -12.73 5.31 -0.30
CA PHE A 296 -14.03 4.71 0.04
C PHE A 296 -15.17 5.46 -0.64
N ASN A 297 -15.12 6.81 -0.64
CA ASN A 297 -16.07 7.62 -1.39
C ASN A 297 -15.94 7.38 -2.90
N HIS A 298 -14.71 7.29 -3.43
CA HIS A 298 -14.47 6.98 -4.83
C HIS A 298 -15.12 5.65 -5.24
N VAL A 299 -14.91 4.60 -4.44
CA VAL A 299 -15.53 3.28 -4.66
C VAL A 299 -17.05 3.37 -4.61
N ALA A 300 -17.61 4.11 -3.64
CA ALA A 300 -19.06 4.27 -3.51
C ALA A 300 -19.66 5.09 -4.66
N ILE A 301 -18.98 6.13 -5.15
CA ILE A 301 -19.42 6.91 -6.32
C ILE A 301 -19.47 6.04 -7.58
N LEU A 302 -18.44 5.23 -7.82
CA LEU A 302 -18.35 4.44 -9.04
C LEU A 302 -19.13 3.12 -8.97
N LEU A 303 -19.08 2.42 -7.85
CA LEU A 303 -19.62 1.05 -7.71
C LEU A 303 -20.85 0.98 -6.80
N GLY A 304 -21.32 2.10 -6.29
CA GLY A 304 -22.42 2.17 -5.34
C GLY A 304 -22.08 1.58 -3.96
N LEU A 305 -23.09 1.54 -3.09
CA LEU A 305 -22.96 0.94 -1.75
C LEU A 305 -22.62 -0.56 -1.78
N PRO A 306 -23.10 -1.38 -2.75
CA PRO A 306 -22.65 -2.77 -2.86
C PRO A 306 -21.15 -2.89 -3.11
N GLY A 307 -20.57 -2.07 -4.00
CA GLY A 307 -19.13 -2.06 -4.25
C GLY A 307 -18.34 -1.60 -3.02
N LEU A 308 -18.80 -0.56 -2.33
CA LEU A 308 -18.22 -0.12 -1.07
C LEU A 308 -18.27 -1.21 0.00
N LEU A 309 -19.39 -1.90 0.16
CA LEU A 309 -19.54 -3.00 1.11
C LEU A 309 -18.54 -4.12 0.82
N LEU A 310 -18.44 -4.55 -0.44
CA LEU A 310 -17.49 -5.59 -0.85
C LEU A 310 -16.04 -5.17 -0.60
N TRP A 311 -15.68 -3.92 -0.91
CA TRP A 311 -14.36 -3.37 -0.58
C TRP A 311 -14.08 -3.35 0.93
N CYS A 312 -15.04 -2.93 1.73
CA CYS A 312 -14.94 -2.98 3.19
C CYS A 312 -14.76 -4.41 3.70
N ILE A 313 -15.50 -5.38 3.16
CA ILE A 313 -15.36 -6.80 3.54
C ILE A 313 -13.95 -7.29 3.23
N VAL A 314 -13.39 -7.01 2.04
CA VAL A 314 -12.00 -7.35 1.70
C VAL A 314 -11.05 -6.73 2.71
N TRP A 315 -11.18 -5.42 2.95
CA TRP A 315 -10.26 -4.66 3.79
C TRP A 315 -10.27 -5.13 5.25
N PHE A 316 -11.47 -5.33 5.83
CA PHE A 316 -11.59 -5.84 7.20
C PHE A 316 -11.26 -7.33 7.32
N ALA A 317 -11.44 -8.13 6.27
CA ALA A 317 -10.95 -9.51 6.25
C ALA A 317 -9.42 -9.56 6.30
N VAL A 318 -8.72 -8.67 5.59
CA VAL A 318 -7.26 -8.51 5.70
C VAL A 318 -6.84 -8.12 7.11
N LEU A 319 -7.54 -7.16 7.74
CA LEU A 319 -7.30 -6.79 9.14
C LEU A 319 -7.42 -8.01 10.07
N ARG A 320 -8.50 -8.79 9.92
CA ARG A 320 -8.75 -9.99 10.72
C ARG A 320 -7.62 -11.00 10.61
N GLU A 321 -7.17 -11.29 9.40
CA GLU A 321 -6.07 -12.25 9.19
C GLU A 321 -4.74 -11.69 9.71
N ALA A 322 -4.44 -10.41 9.50
CA ALA A 322 -3.25 -9.75 10.05
C ALA A 322 -3.27 -9.72 11.59
N TRP A 323 -4.43 -9.46 12.20
CA TRP A 323 -4.60 -9.50 13.64
C TRP A 323 -4.41 -10.90 14.23
N ARG A 324 -4.93 -11.94 13.57
CA ARG A 324 -4.70 -13.34 13.95
C ARG A 324 -3.23 -13.72 13.88
N ALA A 325 -2.50 -13.18 12.89
CA ALA A 325 -1.09 -13.43 12.69
C ALA A 325 -0.16 -12.47 13.45
N ARG A 326 -0.68 -11.57 14.31
CA ARG A 326 0.10 -10.49 14.97
C ARG A 326 1.29 -10.97 15.80
N ASP A 327 1.29 -12.23 16.22
CA ASP A 327 2.41 -12.82 16.96
C ASP A 327 3.55 -13.27 16.04
N THR A 328 3.32 -13.30 14.72
CA THR A 328 4.35 -13.53 13.70
C THR A 328 4.97 -12.22 13.23
N LEU A 329 6.23 -12.29 12.75
CA LEU A 329 6.93 -11.12 12.22
C LEU A 329 6.21 -10.52 10.99
N LEU A 330 5.74 -11.38 10.07
CA LEU A 330 5.00 -10.94 8.88
C LEU A 330 3.67 -10.28 9.26
N GLY A 331 2.92 -10.90 10.20
CA GLY A 331 1.61 -10.40 10.61
C GLY A 331 1.67 -9.00 11.22
N ARG A 332 2.66 -8.73 12.08
CA ARG A 332 2.89 -7.38 12.63
C ARG A 332 3.12 -6.35 11.55
N GLY A 333 3.98 -6.67 10.57
CA GLY A 333 4.27 -5.75 9.47
C GLY A 333 3.04 -5.50 8.59
N VAL A 334 2.29 -6.55 8.23
CA VAL A 334 1.05 -6.41 7.43
C VAL A 334 0.00 -5.62 8.20
N LEU A 335 -0.11 -5.81 9.52
CA LEU A 335 -1.04 -5.04 10.36
C LEU A 335 -0.66 -3.55 10.40
N GLY A 336 0.62 -3.23 10.57
CA GLY A 336 1.09 -1.85 10.51
C GLY A 336 0.83 -1.20 9.15
N MET A 337 1.11 -1.92 8.06
CA MET A 337 0.83 -1.47 6.70
C MET A 337 -0.68 -1.29 6.47
N TRP A 338 -1.53 -2.17 7.02
CA TRP A 338 -2.97 -2.03 6.94
C TRP A 338 -3.44 -0.73 7.61
N VAL A 339 -2.97 -0.44 8.83
CA VAL A 339 -3.34 0.79 9.57
C VAL A 339 -2.92 2.02 8.78
N PHE A 340 -1.67 2.07 8.30
CA PHE A 340 -1.17 3.18 7.50
C PHE A 340 -2.01 3.38 6.23
N SER A 341 -2.24 2.32 5.48
CA SER A 341 -2.98 2.35 4.23
C SER A 341 -4.44 2.77 4.44
N PHE A 342 -5.10 2.26 5.49
CA PHE A 342 -6.46 2.66 5.83
C PHE A 342 -6.55 4.17 6.07
N LEU A 343 -5.61 4.72 6.81
CA LEU A 343 -5.54 6.16 7.08
C LEU A 343 -5.20 6.96 5.81
N ALA A 344 -4.20 6.51 5.04
CA ALA A 344 -3.80 7.18 3.81
C ALA A 344 -4.96 7.29 2.81
N MET A 345 -5.73 6.22 2.63
CA MET A 345 -6.90 6.17 1.75
C MET A 345 -8.06 7.09 2.16
N GLN A 346 -8.08 7.59 3.41
CA GLN A 346 -9.05 8.61 3.84
C GLN A 346 -8.66 10.01 3.37
N PHE A 347 -7.38 10.25 3.10
CA PHE A 347 -6.89 11.59 2.78
C PHE A 347 -6.63 11.82 1.30
N ASP A 348 -6.24 10.78 0.56
CA ASP A 348 -6.06 10.87 -0.90
C ASP A 348 -5.87 9.47 -1.51
N ALA A 349 -6.71 9.13 -2.49
CA ALA A 349 -6.48 8.06 -3.44
C ALA A 349 -7.46 8.26 -4.59
N ALA A 350 -6.94 8.39 -5.79
CA ALA A 350 -7.72 8.77 -6.96
C ALA A 350 -8.40 7.58 -7.64
N SER A 351 -7.91 6.35 -7.44
CA SER A 351 -8.47 5.19 -8.13
C SER A 351 -8.16 3.87 -7.43
N LEU A 352 -9.14 2.98 -7.38
CA LEU A 352 -8.98 1.59 -6.94
C LEU A 352 -8.44 0.70 -8.07
N THR A 353 -8.92 0.89 -9.29
CA THR A 353 -8.67 0.03 -10.46
C THR A 353 -7.76 0.66 -11.51
N GLY A 354 -7.16 1.80 -11.21
CA GLY A 354 -6.24 2.49 -12.11
C GLY A 354 -5.00 1.68 -12.48
N THR A 355 -4.22 2.22 -13.41
CA THR A 355 -2.91 1.64 -13.77
C THR A 355 -2.01 1.56 -12.53
N PRO A 356 -1.07 0.58 -12.47
CA PRO A 356 -0.13 0.49 -11.37
C PRO A 356 0.64 1.80 -11.14
N ARG A 357 0.43 2.37 -9.96
CA ARG A 357 1.04 3.61 -9.47
C ARG A 357 1.20 3.53 -7.96
N ALA A 358 1.48 4.64 -7.34
CA ALA A 358 1.65 4.75 -5.89
C ALA A 358 0.43 4.23 -5.10
N GLU A 359 -0.80 4.37 -5.61
CA GLU A 359 -2.02 3.87 -4.98
C GLU A 359 -2.00 2.34 -4.77
N TRP A 360 -1.32 1.59 -5.65
CA TRP A 360 -1.20 0.13 -5.50
C TRP A 360 -0.42 -0.28 -4.25
N PHE A 361 0.46 0.58 -3.75
CA PHE A 361 1.17 0.34 -2.49
C PHE A 361 0.24 0.41 -1.28
N ILE A 362 -0.69 1.36 -1.27
CA ILE A 362 -1.61 1.53 -0.13
C ILE A 362 -2.90 0.72 -0.27
N SER A 363 -3.26 0.24 -1.46
CA SER A 363 -4.47 -0.58 -1.66
C SER A 363 -4.15 -2.06 -1.82
N TRP A 364 -3.37 -2.47 -2.82
CA TRP A 364 -3.22 -3.87 -3.21
C TRP A 364 -2.04 -4.60 -2.56
N LEU A 365 -0.94 -3.90 -2.21
CA LEU A 365 0.22 -4.53 -1.56
C LEU A 365 -0.13 -5.15 -0.20
N PRO A 366 -0.85 -4.49 0.74
CA PRO A 366 -1.26 -5.11 1.99
C PRO A 366 -2.14 -6.35 1.80
N ILE A 367 -3.03 -6.34 0.80
CA ILE A 367 -3.88 -7.48 0.45
C ILE A 367 -3.04 -8.65 -0.10
N GLY A 368 -2.10 -8.35 -1.00
CA GLY A 368 -1.18 -9.35 -1.54
C GLY A 368 -0.34 -10.00 -0.44
N LEU A 369 0.19 -9.22 0.48
CA LEU A 369 0.96 -9.73 1.62
C LEU A 369 0.10 -10.56 2.59
N ALA A 370 -1.17 -10.21 2.76
CA ALA A 370 -2.10 -10.97 3.61
C ALA A 370 -2.27 -12.41 3.13
N SER A 371 -2.16 -12.67 1.82
CA SER A 371 -2.23 -14.02 1.26
C SER A 371 -1.14 -14.96 1.78
N VAL A 372 -0.02 -14.42 2.28
CA VAL A 372 1.13 -15.18 2.79
C VAL A 372 1.01 -15.47 4.30
N LEU A 373 0.08 -14.82 5.02
CA LEU A 373 -0.04 -14.91 6.48
C LEU A 373 -0.35 -16.31 7.00
N THR A 374 -1.15 -17.08 6.28
CA THR A 374 -1.51 -18.47 6.66
C THR A 374 -0.25 -19.34 6.85
N TRP A 375 0.74 -19.19 5.99
CA TRP A 375 2.00 -19.96 6.14
C TRP A 375 2.87 -19.44 7.29
N ALA A 376 2.84 -18.14 7.57
CA ALA A 376 3.54 -17.58 8.72
C ALA A 376 2.98 -18.13 10.04
N GLN A 377 1.65 -18.26 10.14
CA GLN A 377 0.98 -18.84 11.30
C GLN A 377 1.25 -20.35 11.44
N ALA A 378 1.16 -21.12 10.35
CA ALA A 378 1.44 -22.56 10.37
C ALA A 378 2.85 -22.87 10.85
N LYS A 379 3.83 -22.05 10.44
CA LYS A 379 5.24 -22.20 10.85
C LYS A 379 5.45 -21.84 12.32
N SER A 380 4.80 -20.79 12.83
CA SER A 380 4.83 -20.42 14.24
C SER A 380 4.27 -21.53 15.12
N ASN A 381 3.09 -22.06 14.78
CA ASN A 381 2.42 -23.12 15.54
C ASN A 381 3.17 -24.45 15.48
N GLY A 382 3.95 -24.73 14.43
CA GLY A 382 4.79 -25.91 14.30
C GLY A 382 6.06 -25.85 15.15
N CYS A 383 6.61 -24.66 15.36
CA CYS A 383 7.82 -24.47 16.18
C CYS A 383 7.54 -24.65 17.69
N ASP A 384 6.32 -24.36 18.14
CA ASP A 384 5.91 -24.53 19.55
C ASP A 384 5.66 -26.00 19.92
N LYS A 385 5.62 -26.92 18.95
CA LYS A 385 5.39 -28.37 19.18
C LYS A 385 6.65 -29.20 19.32
N ILE A 386 7.84 -28.62 19.21
CA ILE A 386 9.10 -29.31 19.49
C ILE A 386 9.38 -29.11 20.98
N PRO A 387 9.31 -30.17 21.83
CA PRO A 387 9.70 -30.07 23.23
C PRO A 387 11.17 -29.63 23.27
N ARG A 388 11.47 -28.56 23.97
CA ARG A 388 12.86 -28.26 24.34
C ARG A 388 13.35 -29.43 25.18
N SER A 389 14.09 -30.34 24.57
CA SER A 389 14.78 -31.38 25.32
C SER A 389 15.65 -30.71 26.36
N SER A 390 15.27 -30.97 27.60
CA SER A 390 15.98 -30.65 28.83
C SER A 390 17.39 -31.17 28.85
#